data_d29892cc5936d9f789077c2975239e78
#
_entry.id   d29892cc5936d9f789077c2975239e78
#
_cell.length_a   1.000
_cell.length_b   1.000
_cell.length_c   1.000
_cell.angle_alpha   90.00
_cell.angle_beta   90.00
_cell.angle_gamma   90.00
#
_symmetry.space_group_name_H-M   'P 1'
#
loop_
_entity.id
_entity.type
_entity.pdbx_description
1 polymer ?
#
loop_
_entity_poly.entity_id
_entity_poly.type
_entity_poly.pdbx_seq_one_letter_code
_entity_poly.pdbx_strand_id
1 'polypeptide(L)'
;KAFNRDNPVMEVETEELRVCLVHPSVAYSGLSISLKKTPAVRRLKKEDMTGNGYCDARVIEFLIQCMAAHCSIAICGCSGSGKTELLKYLTQYIPAAERTVTIEDVLEIHYQKMNPNKDCVEMRVAENFSYTQAIQICMKQLPNWLILSESSPRR
;
A
#
# COMPACT_ATOMS: atom_id res chain seq x y z
N LYS A 1 17.90 -15.74 7.73
CA LYS A 1 19.11 -15.39 8.52
C LYS A 1 18.75 -15.39 9.99
N ALA A 2 19.63 -15.86 10.89
CA ALA A 2 19.37 -15.81 12.34
C ALA A 2 19.43 -14.36 12.82
N PHE A 3 18.50 -13.97 13.69
CA PHE A 3 18.49 -12.68 14.36
C PHE A 3 19.53 -12.69 15.51
N ASN A 4 20.61 -11.95 15.34
CA ASN A 4 21.73 -11.91 16.27
C ASN A 4 22.54 -10.61 16.07
N ARG A 5 23.71 -10.51 16.75
CA ARG A 5 24.60 -9.35 16.69
C ARG A 5 25.09 -9.05 15.27
N ASP A 6 25.32 -10.06 14.42
CA ASP A 6 25.80 -9.92 13.04
C ASP A 6 24.66 -9.61 12.06
N ASN A 7 23.43 -9.96 12.42
CA ASN A 7 22.21 -9.63 11.71
C ASN A 7 21.22 -8.94 12.68
N PRO A 8 21.48 -7.67 13.02
CA PRO A 8 20.79 -7.00 14.12
C PRO A 8 19.39 -6.50 13.79
N VAL A 9 18.96 -6.61 12.53
CA VAL A 9 17.61 -6.23 12.09
C VAL A 9 16.93 -7.42 11.45
N MET A 10 15.70 -7.71 11.89
CA MET A 10 14.84 -8.74 11.29
C MET A 10 13.50 -8.11 10.93
N GLU A 11 13.12 -8.25 9.68
CA GLU A 11 11.78 -7.92 9.21
C GLU A 11 11.03 -9.19 8.84
N VAL A 12 9.82 -9.32 9.36
CA VAL A 12 8.92 -10.44 9.09
C VAL A 12 7.57 -9.88 8.69
N GLU A 13 7.02 -10.42 7.63
CA GLU A 13 5.69 -10.05 7.13
C GLU A 13 4.77 -11.27 7.15
N THR A 14 3.56 -11.04 7.59
CA THR A 14 2.44 -11.97 7.48
C THR A 14 1.35 -11.29 6.64
N GLU A 15 0.24 -11.97 6.38
CA GLU A 15 -0.88 -11.39 5.64
C GLU A 15 -1.46 -10.11 6.25
N GLU A 16 -1.33 -9.91 7.56
CA GLU A 16 -1.98 -8.80 8.27
C GLU A 16 -1.05 -8.01 9.19
N LEU A 17 0.21 -8.43 9.27
CA LEU A 17 1.14 -7.86 10.24
C LEU A 17 2.55 -7.76 9.67
N ARG A 18 3.15 -6.60 9.80
CA ARG A 18 4.59 -6.38 9.61
C ARG A 18 5.26 -6.22 10.97
N VAL A 19 6.32 -6.98 11.19
CA VAL A 19 7.12 -6.97 12.42
C VAL A 19 8.54 -6.55 12.06
N CYS A 20 9.05 -5.53 12.71
CA CYS A 20 10.46 -5.15 12.63
C CYS A 20 11.10 -5.29 14.02
N LEU A 21 12.16 -6.09 14.09
CA LEU A 21 12.94 -6.33 15.31
C LEU A 21 14.31 -5.68 15.15
N VAL A 22 14.76 -4.97 16.19
CA VAL A 22 16.11 -4.39 16.23
C VAL A 22 16.83 -4.91 17.47
N HIS A 23 17.97 -5.56 17.23
CA HIS A 23 18.76 -6.22 18.27
C HIS A 23 19.42 -5.20 19.21
N PRO A 24 19.60 -5.54 20.52
CA PRO A 24 20.22 -4.66 21.51
C PRO A 24 21.65 -4.23 21.18
N SER A 25 22.34 -4.93 20.27
CA SER A 25 23.68 -4.52 19.83
C SER A 25 23.69 -3.18 19.07
N VAL A 26 22.55 -2.74 18.55
CA VAL A 26 22.38 -1.46 17.83
C VAL A 26 21.29 -0.58 18.44
N ALA A 27 20.33 -1.16 19.19
CA ALA A 27 19.32 -0.43 19.94
C ALA A 27 19.75 -0.33 21.41
N TYR A 28 20.39 0.76 21.80
CA TYR A 28 20.95 0.93 23.17
C TYR A 28 19.92 0.84 24.29
N SER A 29 18.65 1.12 24.01
CA SER A 29 17.54 1.00 24.98
C SER A 29 17.06 -0.45 25.21
N GLY A 30 17.67 -1.43 24.52
CA GLY A 30 17.27 -2.84 24.53
C GLY A 30 16.67 -3.31 23.22
N LEU A 31 16.04 -4.50 23.24
CA LEU A 31 15.33 -5.04 22.08
C LEU A 31 14.18 -4.11 21.67
N SER A 32 14.23 -3.62 20.43
CA SER A 32 13.12 -2.83 19.87
C SER A 32 12.23 -3.72 19.01
N ILE A 33 10.92 -3.63 19.21
CA ILE A 33 9.91 -4.35 18.44
C ILE A 33 8.90 -3.33 17.90
N SER A 34 8.77 -3.27 16.58
CA SER A 34 7.76 -2.46 15.90
C SER A 34 6.75 -3.37 15.21
N LEU A 35 5.47 -3.16 15.49
CA LEU A 35 4.37 -3.92 14.92
C LEU A 35 3.47 -2.98 14.11
N LYS A 36 3.31 -3.24 12.81
CA LYS A 36 2.38 -2.51 11.95
C LYS A 36 1.30 -3.46 11.42
N LYS A 37 0.03 -3.15 11.72
CA LYS A 37 -1.10 -3.90 11.16
C LYS A 37 -1.38 -3.44 9.74
N THR A 38 -1.49 -4.39 8.81
CA THR A 38 -1.78 -4.17 7.39
C THR A 38 -2.97 -5.03 6.93
N PRO A 39 -4.14 -4.94 7.59
CA PRO A 39 -5.26 -5.81 7.25
C PRO A 39 -5.83 -5.49 5.86
N ALA A 40 -6.31 -6.55 5.19
CA ALA A 40 -6.99 -6.45 3.90
C ALA A 40 -8.43 -5.95 4.06
N VAL A 41 -8.60 -4.77 4.64
CA VAL A 41 -9.92 -4.16 4.89
C VAL A 41 -9.93 -2.69 4.48
N ARG A 42 -11.09 -2.21 4.04
CA ARG A 42 -11.37 -0.78 3.85
C ARG A 42 -11.90 -0.23 5.16
N ARG A 43 -11.11 0.59 5.84
CA ARG A 43 -11.51 1.22 7.11
C ARG A 43 -12.30 2.51 6.88
N LEU A 44 -12.03 3.21 5.78
CA LEU A 44 -12.74 4.44 5.46
C LEU A 44 -14.07 4.12 4.79
N LYS A 45 -15.14 4.70 5.33
CA LYS A 45 -16.48 4.74 4.73
C LYS A 45 -16.85 6.20 4.48
N LYS A 46 -17.67 6.45 3.46
CA LYS A 46 -18.06 7.84 3.07
C LYS A 46 -18.65 8.59 4.25
N GLU A 47 -19.52 7.96 5.00
CA GLU A 47 -20.22 8.51 6.15
C GLU A 47 -19.25 8.90 7.28
N ASP A 48 -18.28 8.02 7.56
CA ASP A 48 -17.27 8.25 8.60
C ASP A 48 -16.34 9.40 8.22
N MET A 49 -15.93 9.47 6.95
CA MET A 49 -15.02 10.52 6.48
C MET A 49 -15.62 11.92 6.61
N THR A 50 -16.91 12.06 6.31
CA THR A 50 -17.61 13.35 6.43
C THR A 50 -18.00 13.68 7.86
N GLY A 51 -18.47 12.67 8.61
CA GLY A 51 -18.91 12.84 10.01
C GLY A 51 -17.76 13.13 10.98
N ASN A 52 -16.58 12.58 10.75
CA ASN A 52 -15.40 12.72 11.61
C ASN A 52 -14.48 13.89 11.19
N GLY A 53 -14.88 14.70 10.20
CA GLY A 53 -14.08 15.83 9.72
C GLY A 53 -12.78 15.42 9.00
N TYR A 54 -12.70 14.17 8.49
CA TYR A 54 -11.56 13.72 7.70
C TYR A 54 -11.45 14.52 6.40
N CYS A 55 -12.55 14.71 5.69
CA CYS A 55 -12.64 15.63 4.56
C CYS A 55 -14.10 16.07 4.27
N ASP A 56 -14.23 17.14 3.50
CA ASP A 56 -15.54 17.61 3.00
C ASP A 56 -16.12 16.62 1.98
N ALA A 57 -17.43 16.43 2.00
CA ALA A 57 -18.14 15.55 1.07
C ALA A 57 -17.85 15.85 -0.40
N ARG A 58 -17.69 17.16 -0.73
CA ARG A 58 -17.35 17.60 -2.10
C ARG A 58 -15.99 17.11 -2.56
N VAL A 59 -15.02 17.00 -1.64
CA VAL A 59 -13.68 16.44 -1.95
C VAL A 59 -13.79 14.97 -2.30
N ILE A 60 -14.59 14.19 -1.55
CA ILE A 60 -14.81 12.78 -1.84
C ILE A 60 -15.48 12.60 -3.20
N GLU A 61 -16.52 13.36 -3.48
CA GLU A 61 -17.22 13.32 -4.77
C GLU A 61 -16.31 13.69 -5.94
N PHE A 62 -15.49 14.73 -5.77
CA PHE A 62 -14.49 15.12 -6.76
C PHE A 62 -13.49 13.99 -7.01
N LEU A 63 -12.97 13.31 -5.97
CA LEU A 63 -12.05 12.19 -6.15
C LEU A 63 -12.71 11.01 -6.86
N ILE A 64 -13.98 10.72 -6.57
CA ILE A 64 -14.75 9.67 -7.27
C ILE A 64 -14.90 10.03 -8.76
N GLN A 65 -15.16 11.30 -9.08
CA GLN A 65 -15.22 11.76 -10.47
C GLN A 65 -13.85 11.67 -11.16
N CYS A 66 -12.76 11.97 -10.46
CA CYS A 66 -11.41 11.76 -10.97
C CYS A 66 -11.13 10.28 -11.29
N MET A 67 -11.60 9.35 -10.44
CA MET A 67 -11.51 7.91 -10.73
C MET A 67 -12.31 7.56 -11.99
N ALA A 68 -13.55 8.02 -12.12
CA ALA A 68 -14.37 7.78 -13.29
C ALA A 68 -13.78 8.37 -14.58
N ALA A 69 -13.03 9.46 -14.47
CA ALA A 69 -12.32 10.12 -15.59
C ALA A 69 -10.91 9.59 -15.84
N HIS A 70 -10.48 8.52 -15.18
CA HIS A 70 -9.12 7.94 -15.25
C HIS A 70 -8.00 8.96 -15.00
N CYS A 71 -8.22 9.91 -14.09
CA CYS A 71 -7.20 10.87 -13.72
C CYS A 71 -6.05 10.19 -12.96
N SER A 72 -4.82 10.64 -13.21
CA SER A 72 -3.69 10.29 -12.36
C SER A 72 -3.79 11.01 -11.02
N ILE A 73 -3.77 10.26 -9.92
CA ILE A 73 -3.94 10.79 -8.56
C ILE A 73 -2.67 10.52 -7.76
N ALA A 74 -2.08 11.56 -7.16
CA ALA A 74 -0.99 11.43 -6.20
C ALA A 74 -1.51 11.75 -4.79
N ILE A 75 -1.35 10.80 -3.86
CA ILE A 75 -1.77 10.95 -2.46
C ILE A 75 -0.53 11.22 -1.60
N CYS A 76 -0.41 12.45 -1.11
CA CYS A 76 0.73 12.90 -0.32
C CYS A 76 0.31 13.26 1.12
N GLY A 77 1.23 13.11 2.06
CA GLY A 77 0.99 13.47 3.46
C GLY A 77 1.99 12.81 4.42
N CYS A 78 1.98 13.22 5.68
CA CYS A 78 2.82 12.68 6.72
C CYS A 78 2.55 11.19 6.99
N SER A 79 3.48 10.51 7.66
CA SER A 79 3.24 9.14 8.16
C SER A 79 2.02 9.13 9.08
N GLY A 80 1.15 8.12 8.94
CA GLY A 80 -0.09 8.00 9.73
C GLY A 80 -1.25 8.89 9.28
N SER A 81 -1.11 9.72 8.24
CA SER A 81 -2.18 10.60 7.75
C SER A 81 -3.34 9.90 7.01
N GLY A 82 -3.26 8.56 6.84
CA GLY A 82 -4.31 7.79 6.19
C GLY A 82 -4.17 7.62 4.68
N LYS A 83 -3.00 7.94 4.07
CA LYS A 83 -2.77 7.80 2.62
C LYS A 83 -3.18 6.44 2.07
N THR A 84 -2.69 5.37 2.67
CA THR A 84 -3.00 3.99 2.26
C THR A 84 -4.49 3.67 2.43
N GLU A 85 -5.13 4.19 3.48
CA GLU A 85 -6.56 3.97 3.69
C GLU A 85 -7.41 4.72 2.65
N LEU A 86 -7.02 5.95 2.29
CA LEU A 86 -7.68 6.69 1.19
C LEU A 86 -7.48 5.98 -0.15
N LEU A 87 -6.27 5.48 -0.43
CA LEU A 87 -6.00 4.68 -1.63
C LEU A 87 -6.91 3.44 -1.66
N LYS A 88 -6.95 2.66 -0.58
CA LYS A 88 -7.85 1.49 -0.46
C LYS A 88 -9.32 1.86 -0.67
N TYR A 89 -9.74 3.01 -0.15
CA TYR A 89 -11.10 3.51 -0.37
C TYR A 89 -11.37 3.79 -1.85
N LEU A 90 -10.46 4.46 -2.54
CA LEU A 90 -10.64 4.80 -3.95
C LEU A 90 -10.64 3.56 -4.87
N THR A 91 -9.92 2.48 -4.53
CA THR A 91 -9.87 1.26 -5.34
C THR A 91 -11.23 0.60 -5.58
N GLN A 92 -12.23 0.86 -4.74
CA GLN A 92 -13.58 0.32 -4.94
C GLN A 92 -14.27 0.87 -6.20
N TYR A 93 -13.89 2.09 -6.61
CA TYR A 93 -14.45 2.79 -7.76
C TYR A 93 -13.81 2.40 -9.10
N ILE A 94 -12.78 1.55 -9.09
CA ILE A 94 -12.24 0.95 -10.31
C ILE A 94 -13.28 -0.02 -10.88
N PRO A 95 -13.68 0.09 -12.15
CA PRO A 95 -14.61 -0.84 -12.78
C PRO A 95 -14.12 -2.30 -12.73
N ALA A 96 -15.04 -3.25 -12.58
CA ALA A 96 -14.67 -4.67 -12.50
C ALA A 96 -14.10 -5.23 -13.82
N ALA A 97 -14.45 -4.62 -14.95
CA ALA A 97 -13.95 -5.00 -16.28
C ALA A 97 -12.54 -4.45 -16.58
N GLU A 98 -11.98 -3.64 -15.68
CA GLU A 98 -10.70 -2.98 -15.89
C GLU A 98 -9.60 -3.65 -15.08
N ARG A 99 -8.50 -3.95 -15.76
CA ARG A 99 -7.33 -4.59 -15.15
C ARG A 99 -6.54 -3.60 -14.31
N THR A 100 -6.27 -3.99 -13.07
CA THR A 100 -5.42 -3.25 -12.13
C THR A 100 -4.10 -3.97 -11.92
N VAL A 101 -2.99 -3.23 -11.96
CA VAL A 101 -1.69 -3.72 -11.52
C VAL A 101 -1.24 -2.90 -10.32
N THR A 102 -0.91 -3.57 -9.21
CA THR A 102 -0.28 -2.92 -8.06
C THR A 102 1.21 -3.26 -8.02
N ILE A 103 2.05 -2.30 -7.64
CA ILE A 103 3.48 -2.50 -7.44
C ILE A 103 3.83 -1.98 -6.04
N GLU A 104 4.28 -2.88 -5.17
CA GLU A 104 4.56 -2.60 -3.77
C GLU A 104 5.89 -3.22 -3.34
N ASP A 105 6.62 -2.60 -2.44
CA ASP A 105 7.75 -3.23 -1.74
C ASP A 105 7.25 -4.05 -0.53
N VAL A 106 6.21 -3.56 0.11
CA VAL A 106 5.47 -4.23 1.18
C VAL A 106 4.01 -4.31 0.80
N LEU A 107 3.41 -5.50 0.85
CA LEU A 107 2.01 -5.71 0.54
C LEU A 107 1.11 -5.09 1.61
N GLU A 108 0.66 -3.87 1.39
CA GLU A 108 -0.24 -3.13 2.29
C GLU A 108 -1.62 -2.91 1.69
N ILE A 109 -1.73 -2.87 0.36
CA ILE A 109 -2.98 -2.55 -0.34
C ILE A 109 -3.91 -3.74 -0.31
N HIS A 110 -3.40 -4.97 -0.55
CA HIS A 110 -4.19 -6.20 -0.64
C HIS A 110 -5.37 -6.07 -1.60
N TYR A 111 -5.10 -5.55 -2.79
CA TYR A 111 -6.14 -5.20 -3.77
C TYR A 111 -7.02 -6.38 -4.13
N GLN A 112 -6.41 -7.53 -4.46
CA GLN A 112 -7.14 -8.74 -4.87
C GLN A 112 -8.03 -9.27 -3.75
N LYS A 113 -7.52 -9.31 -2.51
CA LYS A 113 -8.29 -9.79 -1.35
C LYS A 113 -9.51 -8.90 -1.05
N MET A 114 -9.37 -7.57 -1.27
CA MET A 114 -10.48 -6.62 -1.09
C MET A 114 -11.44 -6.56 -2.29
N ASN A 115 -11.01 -7.02 -3.46
CA ASN A 115 -11.77 -6.96 -4.70
C ASN A 115 -11.71 -8.31 -5.44
N PRO A 116 -12.25 -9.40 -4.87
CA PRO A 116 -12.05 -10.77 -5.39
C PRO A 116 -12.62 -11.02 -6.78
N ASN A 117 -13.53 -10.14 -7.24
CA ASN A 117 -14.19 -10.25 -8.54
C ASN A 117 -13.59 -9.30 -9.60
N LYS A 118 -12.44 -8.65 -9.31
CA LYS A 118 -11.78 -7.74 -10.24
C LYS A 118 -10.48 -8.37 -10.76
N ASP A 119 -10.15 -8.11 -12.03
CA ASP A 119 -8.89 -8.54 -12.63
C ASP A 119 -7.73 -7.73 -12.03
N CYS A 120 -6.78 -8.43 -11.40
CA CYS A 120 -5.66 -7.79 -10.73
C CYS A 120 -4.38 -8.62 -10.82
N VAL A 121 -3.26 -7.91 -10.95
CA VAL A 121 -1.91 -8.46 -10.77
C VAL A 121 -1.21 -7.67 -9.67
N GLU A 122 -0.87 -8.32 -8.56
CA GLU A 122 -0.11 -7.71 -7.46
C GLU A 122 1.37 -8.07 -7.62
N MET A 123 2.20 -7.07 -7.90
CA MET A 123 3.65 -7.23 -8.06
C MET A 123 4.37 -6.76 -6.80
N ARG A 124 5.33 -7.56 -6.34
CA ARG A 124 6.19 -7.21 -5.21
C ARG A 124 7.61 -6.91 -5.69
N VAL A 125 8.13 -5.76 -5.30
CA VAL A 125 9.52 -5.37 -5.52
C VAL A 125 10.43 -6.14 -4.56
N ALA A 126 11.59 -6.59 -5.04
CA ALA A 126 12.59 -7.35 -4.29
C ALA A 126 14.01 -6.93 -4.69
N GLU A 127 15.04 -7.52 -4.06
CA GLU A 127 16.45 -7.20 -4.38
C GLU A 127 16.79 -7.40 -5.87
N ASN A 128 16.20 -8.44 -6.48
CA ASN A 128 16.42 -8.81 -7.89
C ASN A 128 15.30 -8.31 -8.82
N PHE A 129 14.34 -7.53 -8.34
CA PHE A 129 13.20 -7.02 -9.11
C PHE A 129 12.82 -5.63 -8.66
N SER A 130 13.35 -4.61 -9.35
CA SER A 130 13.21 -3.20 -9.00
C SER A 130 11.85 -2.63 -9.44
N TYR A 131 11.47 -1.46 -8.89
CA TYR A 131 10.32 -0.68 -9.36
C TYR A 131 10.37 -0.40 -10.87
N THR A 132 11.53 -0.05 -11.40
CA THR A 132 11.71 0.20 -12.85
C THR A 132 11.39 -1.04 -13.67
N GLN A 133 11.88 -2.21 -13.27
CA GLN A 133 11.57 -3.48 -13.93
C GLN A 133 10.09 -3.83 -13.81
N ALA A 134 9.49 -3.62 -12.63
CA ALA A 134 8.07 -3.87 -12.40
C ALA A 134 7.19 -2.99 -13.30
N ILE A 135 7.51 -1.69 -13.44
CA ILE A 135 6.79 -0.77 -14.33
C ILE A 135 6.95 -1.20 -15.81
N GLN A 136 8.15 -1.59 -16.24
CA GLN A 136 8.36 -2.07 -17.61
C GLN A 136 7.56 -3.34 -17.93
N ILE A 137 7.46 -4.26 -16.97
CA ILE A 137 6.67 -5.48 -17.11
C ILE A 137 5.17 -5.17 -17.02
N CYS A 138 4.76 -4.25 -16.15
CA CYS A 138 3.40 -3.80 -16.02
C CYS A 138 2.82 -3.34 -17.37
N MET A 139 3.58 -2.58 -18.16
CA MET A 139 3.15 -2.12 -19.49
C MET A 139 2.81 -3.27 -20.44
N LYS A 140 3.42 -4.46 -20.25
CA LYS A 140 3.11 -5.67 -21.02
C LYS A 140 1.86 -6.41 -20.52
N GLN A 141 1.36 -6.05 -19.35
CA GLN A 141 0.16 -6.62 -18.74
C GLN A 141 -1.14 -5.91 -19.16
N LEU A 142 -1.04 -4.88 -20.01
CA LEU A 142 -2.17 -4.08 -20.52
C LEU A 142 -3.06 -3.54 -19.38
N PRO A 143 -2.51 -2.86 -18.39
CA PRO A 143 -3.28 -2.34 -17.26
C PRO A 143 -4.13 -1.13 -17.69
N ASN A 144 -5.35 -1.05 -17.15
CA ASN A 144 -6.14 0.19 -17.16
C ASN A 144 -5.73 1.08 -15.97
N TRP A 145 -5.31 0.44 -14.87
CA TRP A 145 -4.90 1.10 -13.63
C TRP A 145 -3.54 0.58 -13.16
N LEU A 146 -2.66 1.52 -12.85
CA LEU A 146 -1.39 1.24 -12.17
C LEU A 146 -1.40 1.91 -10.80
N ILE A 147 -1.23 1.12 -9.75
CA ILE A 147 -1.15 1.60 -8.37
C ILE A 147 0.27 1.36 -7.86
N LEU A 148 0.94 2.45 -7.50
CA LEU A 148 2.26 2.40 -6.88
C LEU A 148 2.13 2.69 -5.39
N SER A 149 2.68 1.83 -4.55
CA SER A 149 2.81 2.11 -3.12
C SER A 149 3.94 3.10 -2.85
N GLU A 150 4.09 3.50 -1.60
CA GLU A 150 5.20 4.34 -1.16
C GLU A 150 6.54 3.64 -1.48
N SER A 151 7.35 4.29 -2.30
CA SER A 151 8.73 3.84 -2.55
C SER A 151 9.66 4.56 -1.58
N SER A 152 10.19 3.85 -0.59
CA SER A 152 11.35 4.34 0.14
C SER A 152 12.58 4.18 -0.76
N PRO A 153 13.41 5.23 -0.97
CA PRO A 153 14.66 5.03 -1.66
C PRO A 153 15.50 4.02 -0.85
N ARG A 154 15.70 2.83 -1.39
CA ARG A 154 16.70 1.90 -0.84
C ARG A 154 18.06 2.55 -1.07
N ARG A 155 18.74 2.89 0.01
CA ARG A 155 20.14 3.33 0.00
C ARG A 155 21.06 2.17 -0.31
#